data_d7d2226c05e79b6cbd602f861dce1040
#
_entry.id   d7d2226c05e79b6cbd602f861dce1040
#
_cell.length_a   1.000
_cell.length_b   1.000
_cell.length_c   1.000
_cell.angle_alpha   90.00
_cell.angle_beta   90.00
_cell.angle_gamma   90.00
#
_symmetry.space_group_name_H-M   'P 1'
#
loop_
_entity.id
_entity.type
_entity.pdbx_description
1 polymer ?
#
loop_
_entity_poly.entity_id
_entity_poly.type
_entity_poly.pdbx_seq_one_letter_code
_entity_poly.pdbx_strand_id
1 'polypeptide(L)'
;MKKTINLKSAAALLAGLVIFACTPTPKVIELSVSDKSVAFDTAGGEQTVTITCNDAWTVTCAENWVTVSPKSGTDNGSIKITVPANDSFDVRSADVTVTAGDKSQTIKVNQAPQAPSLEIGPFSAIVAPEGDTIELRITSNVPWTLSIPESVSWVLADKKEGTGDATVNVTVLENLEREQRSAKVTVKETVGGSVKELEITQEMAPLSRRTDSLALVNLYTVTDGSSWKEDRVWDLTKPMDEWYGVTLNEAGRVSALKLLKGTITKEWQLMARLAELSELTDLRFVDCKVTGEIPEELFGLTHLTTFYLTNNFVSGTLSEKVGQLTELANLYIDQNPGLGGELPKAIGTLKKLVNLNIAKTSFSGTIPSEITGCESLKNFMAYSTQFSGEVPDFWDQLASLELVQLYDIPTLTGGLPASLGNCQKLKNIYMYNNNLTGNIPESWANLPSTMINVRIQDNKLSGVVPAGVQAHPCWSKWKPAQYILPQQKGYGLTLE
;
A
#
# COMPACT_ATOMS: atom_id res chain seq x y z
N MET A 1 -58.57 93.74 40.35
CA MET A 1 -58.56 95.23 40.69
C MET A 1 -58.04 95.92 39.44
N LYS A 2 -58.93 96.56 38.68
CA LYS A 2 -59.03 98.04 38.54
C LYS A 2 -57.69 98.67 38.13
N LYS A 3 -57.58 99.50 37.09
CA LYS A 3 -58.37 100.49 36.41
C LYS A 3 -57.65 100.90 35.11
N THR A 4 -58.26 100.93 33.97
CA THR A 4 -58.92 102.10 33.30
C THR A 4 -58.16 103.46 33.29
N ILE A 5 -57.95 104.02 32.12
CA ILE A 5 -58.61 105.16 31.50
C ILE A 5 -57.66 105.78 30.46
N ASN A 6 -58.01 105.89 29.19
CA ASN A 6 -58.65 106.92 28.37
C ASN A 6 -57.72 108.16 28.11
N LEU A 7 -57.63 108.65 27.00
CA LEU A 7 -58.41 109.22 25.87
C LEU A 7 -57.65 110.35 25.16
N LYS A 8 -57.74 110.43 23.95
CA LYS A 8 -58.06 111.58 23.04
C LYS A 8 -56.95 112.12 22.14
N SER A 9 -57.17 111.81 20.89
CA SER A 9 -57.29 112.77 19.76
C SER A 9 -56.20 113.79 19.46
N ALA A 10 -55.66 113.68 18.23
CA ALA A 10 -55.68 114.79 17.28
C ALA A 10 -55.22 114.31 15.90
N ALA A 11 -56.04 114.60 14.89
CA ALA A 11 -55.77 114.35 13.48
C ALA A 11 -54.79 115.40 12.92
N ALA A 12 -53.88 114.91 12.08
CA ALA A 12 -53.19 115.79 11.12
C ALA A 12 -52.95 114.97 9.85
N LEU A 13 -53.53 115.35 8.76
CA LEU A 13 -53.36 114.86 7.40
C LEU A 13 -51.97 115.26 6.92
N LEU A 14 -51.20 114.20 6.42
CA LEU A 14 -50.09 114.46 5.48
C LEU A 14 -49.98 113.30 4.56
N ALA A 15 -50.13 113.56 3.24
CA ALA A 15 -49.93 112.63 2.17
C ALA A 15 -48.46 112.11 2.13
N GLY A 16 -48.21 110.88 2.30
CA GLY A 16 -46.86 110.27 2.21
C GLY A 16 -46.87 109.10 1.26
N LEU A 17 -46.00 109.13 0.35
CA LEU A 17 -45.63 108.26 -0.72
C LEU A 17 -45.56 106.77 -0.27
N VAL A 18 -46.38 105.88 -0.82
CA VAL A 18 -46.29 104.43 -0.59
C VAL A 18 -45.18 103.95 -1.49
N ILE A 19 -43.99 103.69 -0.91
CA ILE A 19 -42.94 102.92 -1.53
C ILE A 19 -43.31 101.42 -1.32
N PHE A 20 -43.73 100.71 -2.42
CA PHE A 20 -43.81 99.26 -2.43
C PHE A 20 -42.38 98.73 -2.32
N ALA A 21 -41.93 98.27 -1.16
CA ALA A 21 -40.76 97.43 -1.02
C ALA A 21 -41.10 96.05 -1.60
N CYS A 22 -40.62 95.83 -2.77
CA CYS A 22 -40.62 94.48 -3.38
C CYS A 22 -39.73 93.57 -2.52
N THR A 23 -40.31 92.81 -1.57
CA THR A 23 -39.58 91.74 -0.92
C THR A 23 -39.29 90.70 -1.98
N PRO A 24 -38.01 90.38 -2.23
CA PRO A 24 -37.72 89.28 -3.21
C PRO A 24 -38.34 88.00 -2.69
N THR A 25 -39.14 87.33 -3.50
CA THR A 25 -39.62 85.98 -3.22
C THR A 25 -38.40 85.07 -2.88
N PRO A 26 -38.47 84.36 -1.78
CA PRO A 26 -37.33 83.49 -1.43
C PRO A 26 -37.04 82.55 -2.57
N LYS A 27 -35.83 82.62 -3.05
CA LYS A 27 -35.33 81.68 -4.09
C LYS A 27 -35.47 80.26 -3.61
N VAL A 28 -36.30 79.42 -4.25
CA VAL A 28 -36.42 78.02 -3.95
C VAL A 28 -35.16 77.34 -4.50
N ILE A 29 -34.35 76.81 -3.58
CA ILE A 29 -33.12 76.05 -4.00
C ILE A 29 -33.53 74.71 -4.55
N GLU A 30 -33.10 74.43 -5.77
CA GLU A 30 -33.17 73.13 -6.38
C GLU A 30 -31.79 72.50 -6.37
N LEU A 31 -31.70 71.21 -5.90
CA LEU A 31 -30.47 70.44 -5.87
C LEU A 31 -30.75 68.95 -6.18
N SER A 32 -30.14 68.48 -7.22
CA SER A 32 -30.16 67.03 -7.56
C SER A 32 -28.82 66.59 -8.13
N VAL A 33 -28.53 65.30 -8.05
CA VAL A 33 -27.33 64.68 -8.60
C VAL A 33 -27.75 63.59 -9.61
N SER A 34 -26.93 63.37 -10.66
CA SER A 34 -27.20 62.34 -11.69
C SER A 34 -27.21 60.94 -11.12
N ASP A 35 -26.33 60.69 -10.15
CA ASP A 35 -26.11 59.37 -9.54
C ASP A 35 -26.09 59.48 -8.03
N LYS A 36 -26.92 58.67 -7.35
CA LYS A 36 -26.96 58.58 -5.88
C LYS A 36 -26.02 57.52 -5.34
N SER A 37 -25.42 56.72 -6.21
CA SER A 37 -24.41 55.70 -5.88
C SER A 37 -23.47 55.50 -7.05
N VAL A 38 -22.17 55.45 -6.76
CA VAL A 38 -21.10 55.13 -7.71
C VAL A 38 -20.34 53.92 -7.18
N ALA A 39 -19.98 53.00 -8.08
CA ALA A 39 -19.25 51.80 -7.73
C ALA A 39 -17.90 51.78 -8.48
N PHE A 40 -16.87 51.43 -7.74
CA PHE A 40 -15.52 51.24 -8.29
C PHE A 40 -15.10 49.79 -8.11
N ASP A 41 -14.30 49.27 -9.02
CA ASP A 41 -13.60 48.03 -8.83
C ASP A 41 -12.41 48.19 -7.84
N THR A 42 -11.68 47.13 -7.61
CA THR A 42 -10.49 47.11 -6.73
C THR A 42 -9.43 48.12 -7.18
N ALA A 43 -9.24 48.32 -8.49
CA ALA A 43 -8.21 49.21 -9.02
C ALA A 43 -8.51 50.69 -8.77
N GLY A 44 -9.80 51.02 -8.46
CA GLY A 44 -10.23 52.40 -8.30
C GLY A 44 -10.44 53.11 -9.62
N GLY A 45 -10.17 54.40 -9.68
CA GLY A 45 -10.34 55.21 -10.89
C GLY A 45 -11.12 56.49 -10.65
N GLU A 46 -11.77 56.96 -11.72
CA GLU A 46 -12.50 58.26 -11.70
C GLU A 46 -13.91 58.08 -12.24
N GLN A 47 -14.87 58.72 -11.60
CA GLN A 47 -16.25 58.85 -12.09
C GLN A 47 -16.75 60.26 -11.96
N THR A 48 -17.57 60.71 -12.92
CA THR A 48 -18.11 62.05 -12.96
C THR A 48 -19.59 62.02 -12.61
N VAL A 49 -20.01 62.83 -11.65
CA VAL A 49 -21.42 63.02 -11.27
C VAL A 49 -21.84 64.46 -11.58
N THR A 50 -22.93 64.60 -12.30
CA THR A 50 -23.49 65.87 -12.64
C THR A 50 -24.38 66.41 -11.51
N ILE A 51 -24.23 67.70 -11.20
CA ILE A 51 -25.02 68.43 -10.22
C ILE A 51 -25.95 69.38 -10.99
N THR A 52 -27.21 69.25 -10.74
CA THR A 52 -28.22 70.24 -11.19
C THR A 52 -28.61 71.05 -10.01
N CYS A 53 -28.26 72.32 -10.05
CA CYS A 53 -28.51 73.30 -8.97
C CYS A 53 -28.75 74.72 -9.52
N ASN A 54 -29.51 75.54 -8.83
CA ASN A 54 -29.74 76.93 -9.14
C ASN A 54 -29.12 77.90 -8.16
N ASP A 55 -28.15 77.39 -7.33
CA ASP A 55 -27.48 78.20 -6.29
C ASP A 55 -26.04 77.71 -6.13
N ALA A 56 -25.28 78.40 -5.23
CA ALA A 56 -23.93 77.93 -4.87
C ALA A 56 -24.00 76.59 -4.07
N TRP A 57 -23.10 75.64 -4.42
CA TRP A 57 -23.03 74.34 -3.78
C TRP A 57 -21.61 74.04 -3.30
N THR A 58 -21.50 73.22 -2.29
CA THR A 58 -20.26 72.69 -1.72
C THR A 58 -20.33 71.13 -1.64
N VAL A 59 -19.17 70.50 -1.66
CA VAL A 59 -19.06 69.04 -1.54
C VAL A 59 -18.14 68.70 -0.37
N THR A 60 -18.59 67.76 0.44
CA THR A 60 -17.82 67.19 1.56
C THR A 60 -17.77 65.70 1.49
N CYS A 61 -16.65 65.10 1.91
CA CYS A 61 -16.48 63.70 2.16
C CYS A 61 -15.59 63.54 3.37
N ALA A 62 -15.95 62.70 4.30
CA ALA A 62 -15.17 62.45 5.51
C ALA A 62 -14.00 61.51 5.29
N GLU A 63 -14.12 60.65 4.30
CA GLU A 63 -13.16 59.56 4.04
C GLU A 63 -11.97 60.05 3.20
N ASN A 64 -10.75 59.79 3.70
CA ASN A 64 -9.50 60.28 3.11
C ASN A 64 -9.18 59.64 1.75
N TRP A 65 -9.71 58.48 1.50
CA TRP A 65 -9.47 57.71 0.28
C TRP A 65 -10.36 58.16 -0.90
N VAL A 66 -11.32 59.08 -0.65
CA VAL A 66 -12.16 59.66 -1.69
C VAL A 66 -11.74 61.08 -1.96
N THR A 67 -11.31 61.36 -3.16
CA THR A 67 -11.00 62.74 -3.61
C THR A 67 -12.12 63.26 -4.50
N VAL A 68 -12.60 64.46 -4.22
CA VAL A 68 -13.63 65.11 -5.03
C VAL A 68 -13.11 66.45 -5.55
N SER A 69 -13.33 66.71 -6.83
CA SER A 69 -12.95 67.99 -7.47
C SER A 69 -13.95 68.37 -8.57
N PRO A 70 -14.40 69.64 -8.62
CA PRO A 70 -14.19 70.71 -7.64
C PRO A 70 -14.98 70.46 -6.34
N LYS A 71 -14.56 71.08 -5.26
CA LYS A 71 -15.27 71.02 -3.93
C LYS A 71 -16.40 72.08 -3.77
N SER A 72 -16.57 72.95 -4.75
CA SER A 72 -17.63 73.91 -4.80
C SER A 72 -17.90 74.40 -6.21
N GLY A 73 -19.10 74.98 -6.43
CA GLY A 73 -19.49 75.58 -7.70
C GLY A 73 -20.72 76.39 -7.55
N THR A 74 -21.20 77.02 -8.63
CA THR A 74 -22.44 77.73 -8.72
C THR A 74 -23.28 77.22 -9.88
N ASP A 75 -24.60 77.15 -9.73
CA ASP A 75 -25.52 76.62 -10.72
C ASP A 75 -25.22 75.17 -11.12
N ASN A 76 -25.61 74.80 -12.31
CA ASN A 76 -25.33 73.41 -12.84
C ASN A 76 -23.82 73.17 -12.99
N GLY A 77 -23.36 72.01 -12.58
CA GLY A 77 -21.96 71.65 -12.62
C GLY A 77 -21.72 70.14 -12.63
N SER A 78 -20.49 69.76 -12.44
CA SER A 78 -20.13 68.37 -12.26
C SER A 78 -18.98 68.24 -11.29
N ILE A 79 -18.93 67.12 -10.60
CA ILE A 79 -17.80 66.74 -9.75
C ILE A 79 -17.20 65.44 -10.27
N LYS A 80 -15.89 65.35 -10.18
CA LYS A 80 -15.12 64.13 -10.40
C LYS A 80 -14.81 63.50 -9.05
N ILE A 81 -15.21 62.26 -8.87
CA ILE A 81 -14.89 61.42 -7.71
C ILE A 81 -13.76 60.51 -8.11
N THR A 82 -12.62 60.60 -7.43
CA THR A 82 -11.43 59.78 -7.69
C THR A 82 -11.13 58.93 -6.46
N VAL A 83 -10.93 57.63 -6.64
CA VAL A 83 -10.56 56.69 -5.57
C VAL A 83 -9.30 55.91 -5.97
N PRO A 84 -8.32 55.73 -5.09
CA PRO A 84 -7.16 54.86 -5.32
C PRO A 84 -7.54 53.40 -5.23
N ALA A 85 -6.61 52.48 -5.57
CA ALA A 85 -6.77 51.04 -5.38
C ALA A 85 -7.16 50.69 -3.92
N ASN A 86 -8.00 49.68 -3.78
CA ASN A 86 -8.37 49.12 -2.49
C ASN A 86 -7.52 47.88 -2.21
N ASP A 87 -6.47 48.01 -1.41
CA ASP A 87 -5.57 46.91 -1.02
C ASP A 87 -6.12 46.07 0.16
N SER A 88 -7.32 46.43 0.66
CA SER A 88 -8.01 45.69 1.71
C SER A 88 -8.85 44.55 1.11
N PHE A 89 -9.00 43.46 1.86
CA PHE A 89 -9.92 42.36 1.54
C PHE A 89 -11.38 42.66 1.95
N ASP A 90 -11.65 43.86 2.46
CA ASP A 90 -12.98 44.33 2.81
C ASP A 90 -13.52 45.36 1.80
N VAL A 91 -14.81 45.29 1.55
CA VAL A 91 -15.53 46.36 0.82
C VAL A 91 -15.44 47.63 1.63
N ARG A 92 -15.09 48.75 1.00
CA ARG A 92 -15.15 50.07 1.64
C ARG A 92 -16.17 50.98 0.99
N SER A 93 -16.80 51.81 1.80
CA SER A 93 -17.80 52.77 1.34
C SER A 93 -17.61 54.12 1.98
N ALA A 94 -18.01 55.16 1.27
CA ALA A 94 -17.96 56.55 1.73
C ALA A 94 -19.21 57.32 1.25
N ASP A 95 -19.58 58.36 2.00
CA ASP A 95 -20.64 59.28 1.60
C ASP A 95 -20.04 60.59 1.15
N VAL A 96 -20.33 60.96 -0.10
CA VAL A 96 -20.02 62.29 -0.66
C VAL A 96 -21.29 63.10 -0.61
N THR A 97 -21.30 64.18 0.18
CA THR A 97 -22.46 65.03 0.39
C THR A 97 -22.31 66.37 -0.36
N VAL A 98 -23.23 66.58 -1.27
CA VAL A 98 -23.39 67.89 -1.98
C VAL A 98 -24.45 68.74 -1.22
N THR A 99 -24.11 69.94 -0.86
CA THR A 99 -25.01 70.83 -0.09
C THR A 99 -25.15 72.15 -0.82
N ALA A 100 -26.40 72.68 -0.94
CA ALA A 100 -26.75 73.99 -1.46
C ALA A 100 -27.84 74.61 -0.56
N GLY A 101 -27.52 75.70 0.16
CA GLY A 101 -28.38 76.28 1.14
C GLY A 101 -28.87 75.26 2.19
N ASP A 102 -30.19 75.03 2.24
CA ASP A 102 -30.83 74.06 3.15
C ASP A 102 -30.99 72.65 2.55
N LYS A 103 -30.58 72.45 1.31
CA LYS A 103 -30.69 71.20 0.58
C LYS A 103 -29.37 70.40 0.59
N SER A 104 -29.47 69.09 0.73
CA SER A 104 -28.32 68.17 0.57
C SER A 104 -28.70 66.96 -0.22
N GLN A 105 -27.72 66.38 -0.97
CA GLN A 105 -27.78 65.15 -1.69
C GLN A 105 -26.55 64.30 -1.35
N THR A 106 -26.75 63.04 -1.03
CA THR A 106 -25.65 62.08 -0.74
C THR A 106 -25.45 61.16 -1.89
N ILE A 107 -24.18 61.04 -2.32
CA ILE A 107 -23.72 60.06 -3.30
C ILE A 107 -22.94 59.00 -2.55
N LYS A 108 -23.42 57.77 -2.57
CA LYS A 108 -22.75 56.64 -1.95
C LYS A 108 -21.63 56.13 -2.85
N VAL A 109 -20.40 56.16 -2.40
CA VAL A 109 -19.22 55.63 -3.08
C VAL A 109 -18.94 54.23 -2.49
N ASN A 110 -18.98 53.18 -3.35
CA ASN A 110 -18.66 51.83 -2.94
C ASN A 110 -17.45 51.34 -3.76
N GLN A 111 -16.50 50.67 -3.11
CA GLN A 111 -15.36 50.09 -3.79
C GLN A 111 -15.18 48.62 -3.42
N ALA A 112 -15.01 47.78 -4.46
CA ALA A 112 -14.79 46.36 -4.28
C ALA A 112 -13.50 46.07 -3.49
N PRO A 113 -13.46 44.98 -2.73
CA PRO A 113 -12.26 44.52 -2.03
C PRO A 113 -11.25 43.94 -2.99
N GLN A 114 -9.99 43.76 -2.54
CA GLN A 114 -9.01 42.92 -3.20
C GLN A 114 -9.46 41.48 -3.13
N ALA A 115 -9.34 40.73 -4.24
CA ALA A 115 -9.59 39.29 -4.24
C ALA A 115 -8.41 38.56 -3.62
N PRO A 116 -8.62 37.65 -2.65
CA PRO A 116 -7.58 36.77 -2.19
C PRO A 116 -7.13 35.82 -3.30
N SER A 117 -5.85 35.51 -3.34
CA SER A 117 -5.26 34.61 -4.31
C SER A 117 -4.20 33.72 -3.68
N LEU A 118 -4.25 32.43 -4.04
CA LEU A 118 -3.30 31.42 -3.63
C LEU A 118 -3.01 30.48 -4.80
N GLU A 119 -1.75 30.38 -5.20
CA GLU A 119 -1.26 29.41 -6.14
C GLU A 119 -0.04 28.71 -5.55
N ILE A 120 0.20 27.46 -5.96
CA ILE A 120 1.38 26.69 -5.58
C ILE A 120 2.00 26.02 -6.81
N GLY A 121 3.24 25.61 -6.71
CA GLY A 121 3.93 24.81 -7.70
C GLY A 121 5.17 24.15 -7.12
N PRO A 122 5.38 22.88 -7.41
CA PRO A 122 4.56 21.96 -8.23
C PRO A 122 3.29 21.47 -7.52
N PHE A 123 2.33 20.89 -8.28
CA PHE A 123 1.13 20.26 -7.75
C PHE A 123 1.32 18.77 -7.45
N SER A 124 2.34 18.16 -8.05
CA SER A 124 2.69 16.77 -7.79
C SER A 124 4.20 16.58 -7.92
N ALA A 125 4.72 15.58 -7.19
CA ALA A 125 6.11 15.16 -7.27
C ALA A 125 6.20 13.65 -7.15
N ILE A 126 7.05 13.03 -7.98
CA ILE A 126 7.49 11.64 -7.83
C ILE A 126 8.89 11.70 -7.26
N VAL A 127 9.09 11.02 -6.14
CA VAL A 127 10.35 11.05 -5.38
C VAL A 127 10.94 9.64 -5.35
N ALA A 128 12.24 9.54 -5.59
CA ALA A 128 12.98 8.29 -5.49
C ALA A 128 12.99 7.75 -4.04
N PRO A 129 13.28 6.46 -3.83
CA PRO A 129 13.28 5.85 -2.49
C PRO A 129 14.23 6.54 -1.52
N GLU A 130 15.35 7.08 -1.99
CA GLU A 130 16.37 7.75 -1.16
C GLU A 130 15.85 9.03 -0.51
N GLY A 131 14.71 9.53 -1.00
CA GLY A 131 14.16 10.80 -0.59
C GLY A 131 14.70 11.97 -1.40
N ASP A 132 14.13 13.15 -1.19
CA ASP A 132 14.55 14.40 -1.84
C ASP A 132 13.94 15.60 -1.10
N THR A 133 14.33 16.79 -1.51
CA THR A 133 13.72 18.05 -1.07
C THR A 133 13.02 18.74 -2.23
N ILE A 134 11.72 18.93 -2.11
CA ILE A 134 10.86 19.59 -3.08
C ILE A 134 10.77 21.08 -2.72
N GLU A 135 11.14 21.97 -3.64
CA GLU A 135 10.91 23.39 -3.50
C GLU A 135 9.45 23.72 -3.86
N LEU A 136 8.59 23.82 -2.86
CA LEU A 136 7.19 24.25 -3.02
C LEU A 136 7.13 25.76 -3.07
N ARG A 137 6.85 26.32 -4.24
CA ARG A 137 6.64 27.75 -4.43
C ARG A 137 5.20 28.10 -4.15
N ILE A 138 4.98 29.09 -3.30
CA ILE A 138 3.68 29.64 -2.96
C ILE A 138 3.63 31.06 -3.47
N THR A 139 2.61 31.39 -4.27
CA THR A 139 2.31 32.77 -4.70
C THR A 139 0.98 33.15 -4.10
N SER A 140 0.99 34.18 -3.23
CA SER A 140 -0.20 34.58 -2.48
C SER A 140 -0.16 36.05 -2.14
N ASN A 141 -1.30 36.72 -2.11
CA ASN A 141 -1.45 38.06 -1.57
C ASN A 141 -2.07 38.09 -0.15
N VAL A 142 -2.28 36.90 0.46
CA VAL A 142 -2.85 36.70 1.78
C VAL A 142 -1.96 35.82 2.66
N PRO A 143 -2.14 35.83 3.98
CA PRO A 143 -1.53 34.85 4.86
C PRO A 143 -2.00 33.42 4.53
N TRP A 144 -1.11 32.45 4.65
CA TRP A 144 -1.36 31.05 4.38
C TRP A 144 -0.79 30.13 5.48
N THR A 145 -1.36 28.93 5.59
CA THR A 145 -0.87 27.85 6.45
C THR A 145 -0.60 26.61 5.63
N LEU A 146 0.42 25.84 6.00
CA LEU A 146 0.76 24.55 5.40
C LEU A 146 0.56 23.45 6.43
N SER A 147 -0.14 22.39 6.03
CA SER A 147 -0.37 21.21 6.87
C SER A 147 0.02 19.92 6.17
N ILE A 148 0.55 18.99 6.96
CA ILE A 148 0.86 17.62 6.60
C ILE A 148 0.10 16.74 7.59
N PRO A 149 -0.60 15.66 7.16
CA PRO A 149 -1.31 14.78 8.07
C PRO A 149 -0.38 14.20 9.14
N GLU A 150 -0.82 14.11 10.39
CA GLU A 150 0.00 13.59 11.51
C GLU A 150 0.48 12.16 11.31
N SER A 151 -0.26 11.35 10.54
CA SER A 151 0.13 9.98 10.15
C SER A 151 1.31 9.92 9.18
N VAL A 152 1.67 11.05 8.55
CA VAL A 152 2.74 11.16 7.55
C VAL A 152 4.00 11.72 8.21
N SER A 153 4.76 10.85 8.86
CA SER A 153 6.00 11.22 9.55
C SER A 153 7.23 11.36 8.63
N TRP A 154 7.10 10.95 7.37
CA TRP A 154 8.18 10.91 6.39
C TRP A 154 8.21 12.12 5.45
N VAL A 155 7.30 13.08 5.60
CA VAL A 155 7.29 14.37 4.91
C VAL A 155 7.42 15.48 5.94
N LEU A 156 8.39 16.35 5.76
CA LEU A 156 8.68 17.47 6.65
C LEU A 156 8.66 18.77 5.84
N ALA A 157 8.26 19.87 6.46
CA ALA A 157 8.34 21.20 5.86
C ALA A 157 9.11 22.16 6.80
N ASP A 158 9.96 22.98 6.22
CA ASP A 158 10.77 23.96 6.94
C ASP A 158 9.92 25.15 7.44
N LYS A 159 8.77 25.40 6.80
CA LYS A 159 7.82 26.44 7.19
C LYS A 159 6.40 25.88 7.14
N LYS A 160 5.58 26.25 8.11
CA LYS A 160 4.17 25.83 8.19
C LYS A 160 3.17 26.99 8.04
N GLU A 161 3.66 28.23 7.94
CA GLU A 161 2.85 29.43 7.75
C GLU A 161 3.70 30.54 7.10
N GLY A 162 3.02 31.49 6.50
CA GLY A 162 3.64 32.66 5.90
C GLY A 162 2.63 33.68 5.40
N THR A 163 3.13 34.77 4.84
CA THR A 163 2.32 35.86 4.25
C THR A 163 2.96 36.25 2.92
N GLY A 164 2.18 36.36 1.87
CA GLY A 164 2.69 36.66 0.52
C GLY A 164 3.42 35.49 -0.11
N ASP A 165 4.24 35.81 -1.11
CA ASP A 165 5.02 34.85 -1.84
C ASP A 165 6.11 34.21 -0.98
N ALA A 166 6.31 32.89 -1.16
CA ALA A 166 7.29 32.15 -0.39
C ALA A 166 7.77 30.90 -1.14
N THR A 167 8.95 30.40 -0.76
CA THR A 167 9.39 29.05 -1.05
C THR A 167 9.47 28.27 0.25
N VAL A 168 8.87 27.07 0.23
CA VAL A 168 8.90 26.11 1.35
C VAL A 168 9.65 24.88 0.89
N ASN A 169 10.66 24.46 1.66
CA ASN A 169 11.37 23.21 1.40
C ASN A 169 10.60 22.07 2.05
N VAL A 170 10.03 21.21 1.22
CA VAL A 170 9.34 20.00 1.64
C VAL A 170 10.30 18.83 1.49
N THR A 171 10.84 18.37 2.62
CA THR A 171 11.78 17.24 2.67
C THR A 171 11.02 15.92 2.76
N VAL A 172 11.27 15.01 1.84
CA VAL A 172 10.76 13.64 1.79
C VAL A 172 11.88 12.73 2.28
N LEU A 173 11.65 12.04 3.40
CA LEU A 173 12.62 11.11 3.99
C LEU A 173 12.69 9.81 3.19
N GLU A 174 13.79 9.06 3.32
CA GLU A 174 14.02 7.77 2.67
C GLU A 174 12.84 6.80 2.88
N ASN A 175 12.42 6.10 1.83
CA ASN A 175 11.49 4.98 1.87
C ASN A 175 12.29 3.67 1.93
N LEU A 176 12.26 2.99 3.07
CA LEU A 176 12.93 1.72 3.27
C LEU A 176 12.02 0.50 2.99
N GLU A 177 10.75 0.76 2.71
CA GLU A 177 9.76 -0.30 2.50
C GLU A 177 9.63 -0.67 1.01
N ARG A 178 9.18 -1.89 0.76
CA ARG A 178 8.91 -2.41 -0.59
C ARG A 178 7.53 -2.01 -1.12
N GLU A 179 6.99 -0.94 -0.56
CA GLU A 179 5.71 -0.37 -0.97
C GLU A 179 5.89 1.09 -1.35
N GLN A 180 5.24 1.48 -2.43
CA GLN A 180 5.09 2.87 -2.81
C GLN A 180 4.22 3.56 -1.77
N ARG A 181 4.56 4.78 -1.41
CA ARG A 181 3.76 5.57 -0.46
C ARG A 181 3.44 6.94 -1.02
N SER A 182 2.33 7.51 -0.57
CA SER A 182 1.87 8.82 -1.01
C SER A 182 1.44 9.69 0.15
N ALA A 183 1.55 11.00 -0.04
CA ALA A 183 1.12 12.01 0.92
C ALA A 183 0.60 13.24 0.19
N LYS A 184 -0.24 14.01 0.88
CA LYS A 184 -0.70 15.33 0.46
C LYS A 184 -0.21 16.39 1.42
N VAL A 185 0.45 17.40 0.88
CA VAL A 185 0.80 18.63 1.60
C VAL A 185 -0.23 19.67 1.20
N THR A 186 -0.97 20.17 2.18
CA THR A 186 -2.07 21.10 1.97
C THR A 186 -1.65 22.52 2.33
N VAL A 187 -1.81 23.47 1.42
CA VAL A 187 -1.65 24.91 1.66
C VAL A 187 -3.02 25.55 1.62
N LYS A 188 -3.36 26.28 2.66
CA LYS A 188 -4.65 26.94 2.82
C LYS A 188 -4.45 28.43 3.11
N GLU A 189 -5.14 29.29 2.37
CA GLU A 189 -5.20 30.71 2.70
C GLU A 189 -6.11 30.96 3.90
N THR A 190 -5.78 31.98 4.66
CA THR A 190 -6.55 32.36 5.88
C THR A 190 -7.73 33.27 5.57
N VAL A 191 -7.74 33.92 4.40
CA VAL A 191 -8.81 34.78 3.90
C VAL A 191 -9.35 34.16 2.62
N GLY A 192 -10.66 34.07 2.44
CA GLY A 192 -11.28 33.47 1.25
C GLY A 192 -11.38 31.94 1.30
N GLY A 193 -10.48 31.24 2.00
CA GLY A 193 -10.56 29.80 2.29
C GLY A 193 -10.13 28.87 1.16
N SER A 194 -9.45 29.38 0.13
CA SER A 194 -8.88 28.57 -0.96
C SER A 194 -7.84 27.57 -0.43
N VAL A 195 -7.82 26.39 -1.01
CA VAL A 195 -6.94 25.27 -0.64
C VAL A 195 -6.26 24.76 -1.89
N LYS A 196 -4.95 24.54 -1.79
CA LYS A 196 -4.12 23.92 -2.82
C LYS A 196 -3.37 22.76 -2.22
N GLU A 197 -3.12 21.71 -3.02
CA GLU A 197 -2.46 20.50 -2.57
C GLU A 197 -1.25 20.18 -3.45
N LEU A 198 -0.15 19.78 -2.82
CA LEU A 198 0.97 19.09 -3.46
C LEU A 198 0.81 17.59 -3.17
N GLU A 199 0.63 16.80 -4.22
CA GLU A 199 0.61 15.34 -4.13
C GLU A 199 2.03 14.80 -4.27
N ILE A 200 2.50 14.06 -3.27
CA ILE A 200 3.81 13.42 -3.26
C ILE A 200 3.60 11.92 -3.40
N THR A 201 4.24 11.32 -4.38
CA THR A 201 4.34 9.87 -4.53
C THR A 201 5.80 9.48 -4.41
N GLN A 202 6.12 8.61 -3.43
CA GLN A 202 7.48 8.13 -3.27
C GLN A 202 7.57 6.66 -3.67
N GLU A 203 8.53 6.34 -4.53
CA GLU A 203 8.77 4.99 -5.01
C GLU A 203 9.20 4.05 -3.87
N MET A 204 8.97 2.74 -4.07
CA MET A 204 9.42 1.71 -3.15
C MET A 204 10.94 1.52 -3.20
N ALA A 205 11.54 1.12 -2.09
CA ALA A 205 12.96 0.78 -2.04
C ALA A 205 13.33 -0.33 -3.05
N PRO A 206 14.44 -0.24 -3.79
CA PRO A 206 14.92 -1.33 -4.63
C PRO A 206 15.40 -2.50 -3.78
N LEU A 207 15.35 -3.74 -4.34
CA LEU A 207 15.96 -4.91 -3.70
C LEU A 207 17.47 -4.73 -3.63
N SER A 208 18.03 -4.78 -2.44
CA SER A 208 19.41 -4.45 -2.14
C SER A 208 19.92 -5.18 -0.90
N ARG A 209 21.23 -5.13 -0.62
CA ARG A 209 21.79 -5.62 0.64
C ARG A 209 21.10 -5.00 1.86
N ARG A 210 20.67 -3.74 1.77
CA ARG A 210 19.96 -3.04 2.85
C ARG A 210 18.58 -3.60 3.09
N THR A 211 17.80 -3.86 2.02
CA THR A 211 16.49 -4.49 2.15
C THR A 211 16.59 -5.92 2.67
N ASP A 212 17.62 -6.69 2.25
CA ASP A 212 17.92 -8.00 2.82
C ASP A 212 18.13 -7.91 4.33
N SER A 213 18.97 -6.96 4.78
CA SER A 213 19.22 -6.74 6.22
C SER A 213 17.92 -6.41 6.97
N LEU A 214 17.08 -5.53 6.42
CA LEU A 214 15.79 -5.18 7.04
C LEU A 214 14.82 -6.36 7.12
N ALA A 215 14.78 -7.21 6.09
CA ALA A 215 13.96 -8.44 6.11
C ALA A 215 14.44 -9.40 7.21
N LEU A 216 15.75 -9.57 7.36
CA LEU A 216 16.34 -10.41 8.41
C LEU A 216 16.15 -9.81 9.82
N VAL A 217 16.34 -8.51 10.00
CA VAL A 217 16.08 -7.83 11.29
C VAL A 217 14.59 -7.94 11.66
N ASN A 218 13.70 -7.84 10.70
CA ASN A 218 12.28 -8.07 10.93
C ASN A 218 12.01 -9.52 11.38
N LEU A 219 12.62 -10.52 10.71
CA LEU A 219 12.53 -11.92 11.14
C LEU A 219 13.02 -12.08 12.59
N TYR A 220 14.19 -11.53 12.91
CA TYR A 220 14.77 -11.58 14.26
C TYR A 220 13.84 -10.97 15.30
N THR A 221 13.21 -9.84 14.98
CA THR A 221 12.28 -9.14 15.87
C THR A 221 11.00 -9.94 16.12
N VAL A 222 10.34 -10.41 15.07
CA VAL A 222 9.05 -11.14 15.22
C VAL A 222 9.22 -12.52 15.85
N THR A 223 10.42 -13.11 15.75
CA THR A 223 10.73 -14.40 16.36
C THR A 223 11.36 -14.26 17.76
N ASP A 224 11.41 -13.04 18.34
CA ASP A 224 12.06 -12.74 19.59
C ASP A 224 13.51 -13.27 19.60
N GLY A 225 14.29 -12.77 18.65
CA GLY A 225 15.65 -13.26 18.37
C GLY A 225 16.59 -13.24 19.58
N SER A 226 16.36 -12.35 20.56
CA SER A 226 17.10 -12.34 21.83
C SER A 226 16.85 -13.60 22.69
N SER A 227 15.74 -14.30 22.45
CA SER A 227 15.42 -15.57 23.12
C SER A 227 15.88 -16.82 22.38
N TRP A 228 16.54 -16.65 21.21
CA TRP A 228 17.12 -17.77 20.48
C TRP A 228 18.21 -18.47 21.31
N LYS A 229 18.59 -19.65 20.87
CA LYS A 229 19.69 -20.35 21.53
C LYS A 229 20.94 -19.47 21.54
N GLU A 230 21.64 -19.37 22.66
CA GLU A 230 22.73 -18.43 22.94
C GLU A 230 23.82 -18.38 21.84
N ASP A 231 24.18 -19.54 21.29
CA ASP A 231 25.17 -19.66 20.20
C ASP A 231 24.59 -19.28 18.79
N ARG A 232 23.34 -18.82 18.70
CA ARG A 232 22.62 -18.51 17.45
C ARG A 232 21.97 -17.14 17.44
N VAL A 233 22.00 -16.42 18.56
CA VAL A 233 21.51 -15.04 18.67
C VAL A 233 22.32 -14.16 17.74
N TRP A 234 21.65 -13.34 16.94
CA TRP A 234 22.31 -12.39 16.06
C TRP A 234 22.76 -11.13 16.84
N ASP A 235 24.01 -10.76 16.68
CA ASP A 235 24.49 -9.43 17.06
C ASP A 235 24.21 -8.48 15.87
N LEU A 236 23.16 -7.68 16.00
CA LEU A 236 22.73 -6.77 14.93
C LEU A 236 23.69 -5.60 14.69
N THR A 237 24.72 -5.43 15.53
CA THR A 237 25.80 -4.46 15.31
C THR A 237 26.87 -4.97 14.35
N LYS A 238 26.87 -6.26 14.06
CA LYS A 238 27.80 -6.93 13.15
C LYS A 238 27.24 -7.07 11.73
N PRO A 239 28.11 -7.30 10.73
CA PRO A 239 27.69 -7.60 9.37
C PRO A 239 26.86 -8.88 9.29
N MET A 240 25.95 -8.95 8.31
CA MET A 240 25.01 -10.07 8.12
C MET A 240 25.69 -11.44 7.88
N ASP A 241 26.88 -11.47 7.33
CA ASP A 241 27.67 -12.68 7.10
C ASP A 241 28.21 -13.31 8.39
N GLU A 242 28.17 -12.57 9.50
CA GLU A 242 28.45 -13.09 10.84
C GLU A 242 27.18 -13.61 11.56
N TRP A 243 25.99 -13.43 10.97
CA TRP A 243 24.74 -13.87 11.58
C TRP A 243 24.53 -15.37 11.35
N TYR A 244 24.23 -16.10 12.42
CA TYR A 244 24.01 -17.54 12.34
C TYR A 244 23.01 -17.93 11.24
N GLY A 245 23.42 -18.83 10.36
CA GLY A 245 22.59 -19.36 9.29
C GLY A 245 22.43 -18.45 8.08
N VAL A 246 23.01 -17.27 8.05
CA VAL A 246 23.02 -16.35 6.91
C VAL A 246 24.27 -16.61 6.06
N THR A 247 24.10 -16.64 4.74
CA THR A 247 25.20 -16.67 3.77
C THR A 247 24.95 -15.62 2.71
N LEU A 248 25.98 -14.88 2.34
CA LEU A 248 25.92 -13.87 1.29
C LEU A 248 26.57 -14.40 0.01
N ASN A 249 26.09 -13.91 -1.15
CA ASN A 249 26.76 -14.07 -2.43
C ASN A 249 27.87 -13.00 -2.62
N GLU A 250 28.57 -13.04 -3.76
CA GLU A 250 29.64 -12.09 -4.09
C GLU A 250 29.18 -10.64 -4.15
N ALA A 251 27.91 -10.39 -4.46
CA ALA A 251 27.29 -9.07 -4.46
C ALA A 251 26.86 -8.61 -3.06
N GLY A 252 27.11 -9.41 -2.01
CA GLY A 252 26.74 -9.12 -0.62
C GLY A 252 25.24 -9.28 -0.34
N ARG A 253 24.48 -9.93 -1.24
CA ARG A 253 23.06 -10.25 -1.07
C ARG A 253 22.90 -11.61 -0.39
N VAL A 254 21.82 -11.79 0.36
CA VAL A 254 21.54 -13.05 1.07
C VAL A 254 21.23 -14.17 0.07
N SER A 255 22.11 -15.17 0.00
CA SER A 255 21.94 -16.35 -0.86
C SER A 255 21.48 -17.58 -0.11
N ALA A 256 21.67 -17.65 1.22
CA ALA A 256 21.10 -18.71 2.04
C ALA A 256 20.66 -18.21 3.42
N LEU A 257 19.55 -18.80 3.90
CA LEU A 257 19.04 -18.60 5.27
C LEU A 257 18.67 -19.97 5.84
N LYS A 258 19.47 -20.43 6.82
CA LYS A 258 19.42 -21.80 7.38
C LYS A 258 19.25 -21.75 8.89
N LEU A 259 18.01 -21.67 9.36
CA LEU A 259 17.69 -21.74 10.79
C LEU A 259 17.26 -23.19 11.13
N LEU A 260 18.08 -23.84 11.98
CA LEU A 260 17.93 -25.23 12.31
C LEU A 260 17.37 -25.41 13.72
N LYS A 261 17.06 -26.67 14.05
CA LYS A 261 16.46 -27.09 15.33
C LYS A 261 17.02 -26.36 16.54
N GLY A 262 16.12 -25.76 17.31
CA GLY A 262 16.43 -25.05 18.55
C GLY A 262 16.91 -23.61 18.34
N THR A 263 16.92 -23.09 17.11
CA THR A 263 17.20 -21.67 16.88
C THR A 263 16.02 -20.83 17.35
N ILE A 264 14.81 -21.07 16.82
CA ILE A 264 13.60 -20.35 17.19
C ILE A 264 12.82 -21.19 18.21
N THR A 265 12.48 -20.61 19.34
CA THR A 265 11.86 -21.31 20.48
C THR A 265 10.37 -21.01 20.63
N LYS A 266 9.88 -19.93 20.03
CA LYS A 266 8.48 -19.49 20.04
C LYS A 266 7.83 -19.72 18.69
N GLU A 267 6.51 -19.92 18.69
CA GLU A 267 5.72 -19.99 17.46
C GLU A 267 5.70 -18.62 16.76
N TRP A 268 5.79 -18.63 15.45
CA TRP A 268 5.76 -17.45 14.59
C TRP A 268 5.20 -17.81 13.21
N GLN A 269 4.59 -16.84 12.54
CA GLN A 269 4.07 -17.03 11.20
C GLN A 269 5.10 -16.73 10.13
N LEU A 270 5.15 -17.57 9.11
CA LEU A 270 5.99 -17.34 7.95
C LEU A 270 5.59 -16.04 7.25
N MET A 271 6.56 -15.20 6.92
CA MET A 271 6.32 -13.83 6.48
C MET A 271 6.55 -13.66 4.97
N ALA A 272 5.63 -12.94 4.31
CA ALA A 272 5.80 -12.52 2.91
C ALA A 272 7.08 -11.69 2.68
N ARG A 273 7.51 -10.93 3.68
CA ARG A 273 8.73 -10.10 3.62
C ARG A 273 10.02 -10.89 3.34
N LEU A 274 10.06 -12.19 3.63
CA LEU A 274 11.19 -13.04 3.25
C LEU A 274 11.38 -13.15 1.72
N ALA A 275 10.36 -12.82 0.93
CA ALA A 275 10.46 -12.73 -0.54
C ALA A 275 11.34 -11.56 -1.01
N GLU A 276 11.68 -10.61 -0.14
CA GLU A 276 12.65 -9.54 -0.43
C GLU A 276 14.07 -10.07 -0.60
N LEU A 277 14.38 -11.26 -0.04
CA LEU A 277 15.64 -11.95 -0.20
C LEU A 277 15.73 -12.59 -1.60
N SER A 278 15.65 -11.78 -2.65
CA SER A 278 15.48 -12.22 -4.04
C SER A 278 16.60 -13.09 -4.59
N GLU A 279 17.80 -13.02 -3.99
CA GLU A 279 18.96 -13.82 -4.39
C GLU A 279 19.04 -15.16 -3.64
N LEU A 280 17.97 -15.50 -2.90
CA LEU A 280 17.98 -16.69 -2.05
C LEU A 280 17.92 -17.97 -2.90
N THR A 281 18.90 -18.84 -2.69
CA THR A 281 18.99 -20.16 -3.31
C THR A 281 18.68 -21.28 -2.33
N ASP A 282 18.83 -21.05 -1.02
CA ASP A 282 18.68 -22.07 0.02
C ASP A 282 17.94 -21.49 1.24
N LEU A 283 16.67 -21.87 1.41
CA LEU A 283 15.83 -21.47 2.54
C LEU A 283 15.48 -22.68 3.39
N ARG A 284 15.89 -22.67 4.66
CA ARG A 284 15.63 -23.77 5.60
C ARG A 284 15.16 -23.28 6.96
N PHE A 285 13.96 -23.67 7.32
CA PHE A 285 13.44 -23.60 8.68
C PHE A 285 13.13 -25.02 9.16
N VAL A 286 14.05 -25.65 9.88
CA VAL A 286 13.90 -27.04 10.35
C VAL A 286 13.67 -27.04 11.86
N ASP A 287 12.49 -27.50 12.29
CA ASP A 287 12.06 -27.48 13.71
C ASP A 287 12.22 -26.08 14.35
N CYS A 288 11.65 -25.08 13.70
CA CYS A 288 11.75 -23.68 14.05
C CYS A 288 10.42 -23.07 14.51
N LYS A 289 9.42 -23.89 14.85
CA LYS A 289 8.11 -23.44 15.33
C LYS A 289 7.32 -22.56 14.36
N VAL A 290 7.58 -22.70 13.05
CA VAL A 290 6.85 -21.98 12.00
C VAL A 290 5.38 -22.40 11.99
N THR A 291 4.47 -21.44 12.00
CA THR A 291 3.00 -21.63 11.94
C THR A 291 2.41 -20.90 10.73
N GLY A 292 1.11 -21.04 10.52
CA GLY A 292 0.37 -20.35 9.45
C GLY A 292 0.58 -20.98 8.08
N GLU A 293 0.12 -20.28 7.06
CA GLU A 293 0.23 -20.69 5.66
C GLU A 293 1.57 -20.28 5.05
N ILE A 294 1.95 -20.89 3.94
CA ILE A 294 3.11 -20.46 3.14
C ILE A 294 2.68 -19.24 2.31
N PRO A 295 3.25 -18.04 2.57
CA PRO A 295 2.92 -16.85 1.78
C PRO A 295 3.21 -17.04 0.30
N GLU A 296 2.27 -16.64 -0.55
CA GLU A 296 2.40 -16.80 -2.00
C GLU A 296 3.59 -16.04 -2.59
N GLU A 297 4.01 -14.95 -1.96
CA GLU A 297 5.15 -14.13 -2.36
C GLU A 297 6.46 -14.93 -2.35
N LEU A 298 6.58 -15.95 -1.48
CA LEU A 298 7.78 -16.80 -1.42
C LEU A 298 7.99 -17.62 -2.69
N PHE A 299 6.94 -17.91 -3.44
CA PHE A 299 7.06 -18.58 -4.73
C PHE A 299 7.63 -17.66 -5.83
N GLY A 300 7.81 -16.37 -5.56
CA GLY A 300 8.58 -15.43 -6.36
C GLY A 300 10.09 -15.57 -6.23
N LEU A 301 10.60 -16.35 -5.28
CA LEU A 301 12.02 -16.64 -5.08
C LEU A 301 12.53 -17.64 -6.13
N THR A 302 12.52 -17.27 -7.39
CA THR A 302 12.76 -18.16 -8.54
C THR A 302 14.18 -18.75 -8.60
N HIS A 303 15.12 -18.23 -7.83
CA HIS A 303 16.48 -18.79 -7.67
C HIS A 303 16.57 -19.92 -6.64
N LEU A 304 15.49 -20.22 -5.89
CA LEU A 304 15.51 -21.28 -4.90
C LEU A 304 15.79 -22.65 -5.53
N THR A 305 16.84 -23.28 -5.03
CA THR A 305 17.19 -24.69 -5.30
C THR A 305 16.78 -25.60 -4.15
N THR A 306 16.65 -25.04 -2.94
CA THR A 306 16.33 -25.80 -1.72
C THR A 306 15.34 -25.01 -0.88
N PHE A 307 14.20 -25.67 -0.56
CA PHE A 307 13.16 -25.10 0.30
C PHE A 307 12.74 -26.13 1.37
N TYR A 308 13.11 -25.89 2.63
CA TYR A 308 12.82 -26.78 3.76
C TYR A 308 11.98 -26.05 4.81
N LEU A 309 10.83 -26.65 5.12
CA LEU A 309 9.97 -26.32 6.25
C LEU A 309 9.72 -27.53 7.15
N THR A 310 10.67 -28.48 7.18
CA THR A 310 10.54 -29.76 7.89
C THR A 310 10.27 -29.58 9.38
N ASN A 311 9.31 -30.38 9.92
CA ASN A 311 9.00 -30.47 11.34
C ASN A 311 8.62 -29.12 11.95
N ASN A 312 7.55 -28.53 11.42
CA ASN A 312 6.97 -27.28 11.90
C ASN A 312 5.44 -27.45 12.09
N PHE A 313 4.73 -26.35 12.19
CA PHE A 313 3.27 -26.27 12.34
C PHE A 313 2.62 -25.50 11.17
N VAL A 314 3.26 -25.57 10.00
CA VAL A 314 2.73 -24.97 8.77
C VAL A 314 1.38 -25.59 8.44
N SER A 315 0.44 -24.78 8.00
CA SER A 315 -0.95 -25.17 7.72
C SER A 315 -1.41 -24.68 6.34
N GLY A 316 -2.68 -24.93 6.02
CA GLY A 316 -3.27 -24.52 4.73
C GLY A 316 -2.90 -25.46 3.60
N THR A 317 -2.74 -24.92 2.39
CA THR A 317 -2.47 -25.68 1.17
C THR A 317 -1.18 -25.21 0.48
N LEU A 318 -0.57 -26.10 -0.30
CA LEU A 318 0.53 -25.70 -1.17
C LEU A 318 -0.05 -25.05 -2.44
N SER A 319 0.28 -23.80 -2.69
CA SER A 319 -0.23 -23.06 -3.85
C SER A 319 0.29 -23.60 -5.19
N GLU A 320 -0.52 -23.51 -6.25
CA GLU A 320 -0.10 -23.76 -7.65
C GLU A 320 1.09 -22.86 -8.05
N LYS A 321 1.32 -21.73 -7.39
CA LYS A 321 2.51 -20.89 -7.64
C LYS A 321 3.83 -21.58 -7.31
N VAL A 322 3.82 -22.71 -6.59
CA VAL A 322 5.04 -23.53 -6.39
C VAL A 322 5.74 -23.86 -7.70
N GLY A 323 4.98 -24.00 -8.79
CA GLY A 323 5.51 -24.24 -10.13
C GLY A 323 6.41 -23.13 -10.69
N GLN A 324 6.44 -21.96 -10.08
CA GLN A 324 7.34 -20.84 -10.45
C GLN A 324 8.78 -21.08 -10.00
N LEU A 325 9.00 -21.97 -9.02
CA LEU A 325 10.32 -22.30 -8.48
C LEU A 325 11.08 -23.28 -9.40
N THR A 326 11.30 -22.91 -10.64
CA THR A 326 11.82 -23.80 -11.71
C THR A 326 13.25 -24.30 -11.46
N GLU A 327 14.02 -23.64 -10.58
CA GLU A 327 15.34 -24.07 -10.17
C GLU A 327 15.33 -25.06 -8.99
N LEU A 328 14.12 -25.33 -8.42
CA LEU A 328 14.01 -26.12 -7.19
C LEU A 328 14.43 -27.59 -7.41
N ALA A 329 15.43 -28.02 -6.66
CA ALA A 329 15.91 -29.38 -6.61
C ALA A 329 15.43 -30.15 -5.37
N ASN A 330 15.19 -29.44 -4.27
CA ASN A 330 14.84 -30.05 -2.99
C ASN A 330 13.65 -29.33 -2.35
N LEU A 331 12.50 -29.99 -2.26
CA LEU A 331 11.32 -29.53 -1.54
C LEU A 331 11.04 -30.48 -0.37
N TYR A 332 11.25 -29.99 0.86
CA TYR A 332 11.01 -30.73 2.10
C TYR A 332 10.03 -29.90 2.96
N ILE A 333 8.77 -30.30 2.92
CA ILE A 333 7.69 -29.66 3.71
C ILE A 333 7.02 -30.69 4.62
N ASP A 334 7.73 -31.76 4.88
CA ASP A 334 7.29 -32.89 5.69
C ASP A 334 7.12 -32.53 7.19
N GLN A 335 6.40 -33.40 7.90
CA GLN A 335 6.13 -33.25 9.34
C GLN A 335 5.44 -31.90 9.68
N ASN A 336 4.47 -31.53 8.86
CA ASN A 336 3.55 -30.41 9.05
C ASN A 336 2.11 -30.93 8.95
N PRO A 337 1.54 -31.43 10.03
CA PRO A 337 0.22 -32.10 9.97
C PRO A 337 -0.94 -31.18 9.60
N GLY A 338 -0.77 -29.85 9.71
CA GLY A 338 -1.74 -28.84 9.28
C GLY A 338 -1.68 -28.50 7.78
N LEU A 339 -0.59 -28.88 7.09
CA LEU A 339 -0.41 -28.61 5.66
C LEU A 339 -1.03 -29.74 4.85
N GLY A 340 -1.97 -29.41 3.94
CA GLY A 340 -2.72 -30.46 3.22
C GLY A 340 -3.41 -29.96 1.96
N GLY A 341 -4.62 -30.52 1.70
CA GLY A 341 -5.31 -30.35 0.43
C GLY A 341 -4.75 -31.28 -0.65
N GLU A 342 -5.06 -31.02 -1.90
CA GLU A 342 -4.49 -31.78 -3.02
C GLU A 342 -3.05 -31.32 -3.32
N LEU A 343 -2.21 -32.23 -3.79
CA LEU A 343 -0.89 -31.84 -4.28
C LEU A 343 -1.07 -31.06 -5.60
N PRO A 344 -0.58 -29.79 -5.69
CA PRO A 344 -0.83 -28.94 -6.85
C PRO A 344 -0.24 -29.55 -8.13
N LYS A 345 -0.98 -29.45 -9.23
CA LYS A 345 -0.56 -29.98 -10.53
C LYS A 345 0.69 -29.28 -11.08
N ALA A 346 0.87 -28.01 -10.71
CA ALA A 346 2.06 -27.24 -11.06
C ALA A 346 3.37 -27.85 -10.51
N ILE A 347 3.31 -28.81 -9.57
CA ILE A 347 4.51 -29.56 -9.15
C ILE A 347 5.25 -30.19 -10.34
N GLY A 348 4.51 -30.60 -11.39
CA GLY A 348 5.08 -31.20 -12.61
C GLY A 348 5.89 -30.22 -13.46
N THR A 349 5.84 -28.94 -13.22
CA THR A 349 6.70 -27.95 -13.92
C THR A 349 8.11 -27.89 -13.36
N LEU A 350 8.36 -28.50 -12.19
CA LEU A 350 9.64 -28.48 -11.48
C LEU A 350 10.60 -29.56 -12.06
N LYS A 351 11.08 -29.34 -13.26
CA LYS A 351 11.93 -30.33 -13.99
C LYS A 351 13.23 -30.65 -13.28
N LYS A 352 13.77 -29.76 -12.47
CA LYS A 352 15.00 -29.94 -11.68
C LYS A 352 14.76 -30.61 -10.32
N LEU A 353 13.50 -30.88 -9.94
CA LEU A 353 13.16 -31.43 -8.65
C LEU A 353 13.73 -32.85 -8.51
N VAL A 354 14.64 -33.04 -7.57
CA VAL A 354 15.31 -34.30 -7.23
C VAL A 354 14.63 -34.98 -6.05
N ASN A 355 14.32 -34.21 -5.04
CA ASN A 355 13.73 -34.70 -3.80
C ASN A 355 12.41 -33.97 -3.50
N LEU A 356 11.33 -34.74 -3.40
CA LEU A 356 10.04 -34.29 -2.91
C LEU A 356 9.69 -35.02 -1.62
N ASN A 357 9.71 -34.34 -0.49
CA ASN A 357 9.30 -34.89 0.80
C ASN A 357 8.10 -34.12 1.35
N ILE A 358 6.96 -34.79 1.33
CA ILE A 358 5.67 -34.30 1.85
C ILE A 358 5.09 -35.25 2.92
N ALA A 359 5.93 -36.11 3.46
CA ALA A 359 5.52 -37.13 4.43
C ALA A 359 4.99 -36.52 5.74
N LYS A 360 4.08 -37.20 6.40
CA LYS A 360 3.47 -36.76 7.68
C LYS A 360 2.82 -35.37 7.56
N THR A 361 2.11 -35.18 6.47
CA THR A 361 1.26 -34.01 6.20
C THR A 361 -0.17 -34.47 5.94
N SER A 362 -1.08 -33.54 5.73
CA SER A 362 -2.49 -33.83 5.40
C SER A 362 -2.79 -33.78 3.90
N PHE A 363 -1.79 -33.92 3.03
CA PHE A 363 -2.03 -34.00 1.59
C PHE A 363 -2.98 -35.16 1.28
N SER A 364 -4.02 -34.88 0.49
CA SER A 364 -5.16 -35.77 0.21
C SER A 364 -5.47 -35.82 -1.29
N GLY A 365 -6.60 -36.44 -1.65
CA GLY A 365 -6.94 -36.69 -3.05
C GLY A 365 -6.07 -37.78 -3.67
N THR A 366 -5.86 -37.73 -4.96
CA THR A 366 -5.02 -38.68 -5.68
C THR A 366 -3.62 -38.15 -5.94
N ILE A 367 -2.65 -38.99 -6.10
CA ILE A 367 -1.31 -38.58 -6.58
C ILE A 367 -1.45 -38.12 -8.03
N PRO A 368 -1.16 -36.84 -8.34
CA PRO A 368 -1.41 -36.28 -9.66
C PRO A 368 -0.42 -36.83 -10.71
N SER A 369 -0.93 -37.16 -11.90
CA SER A 369 -0.10 -37.64 -13.02
C SER A 369 0.95 -36.63 -13.47
N GLU A 370 0.68 -35.35 -13.23
CA GLU A 370 1.58 -34.24 -13.56
C GLU A 370 2.95 -34.34 -12.89
N ILE A 371 3.09 -35.14 -11.80
CA ILE A 371 4.39 -35.40 -11.15
C ILE A 371 5.40 -36.02 -12.10
N THR A 372 4.94 -36.72 -13.19
CA THR A 372 5.81 -37.26 -14.22
C THR A 372 6.62 -36.17 -14.96
N GLY A 373 6.17 -34.93 -14.92
CA GLY A 373 6.91 -33.76 -15.42
C GLY A 373 8.16 -33.40 -14.61
N CYS A 374 8.32 -33.96 -13.40
CA CYS A 374 9.52 -33.79 -12.59
C CYS A 374 10.64 -34.70 -13.10
N GLU A 375 11.20 -34.40 -14.27
CA GLU A 375 12.14 -35.24 -15.04
C GLU A 375 13.37 -35.71 -14.22
N SER A 376 13.78 -34.92 -13.22
CA SER A 376 14.96 -35.23 -12.38
C SER A 376 14.60 -35.94 -11.08
N LEU A 377 13.32 -36.30 -10.83
CA LEU A 377 12.87 -36.80 -9.55
C LEU A 377 13.50 -38.19 -9.24
N LYS A 378 14.22 -38.23 -8.12
CA LYS A 378 14.84 -39.44 -7.58
C LYS A 378 14.09 -39.99 -6.39
N ASN A 379 13.66 -39.08 -5.48
CA ASN A 379 13.08 -39.50 -4.23
C ASN A 379 11.69 -38.88 -4.06
N PHE A 380 10.67 -39.73 -4.06
CA PHE A 380 9.29 -39.36 -3.74
C PHE A 380 8.91 -39.95 -2.38
N MET A 381 8.75 -39.06 -1.37
CA MET A 381 8.45 -39.43 0.00
C MET A 381 7.12 -38.81 0.43
N ALA A 382 6.08 -39.63 0.52
CA ALA A 382 4.71 -39.19 0.85
C ALA A 382 4.03 -40.10 1.88
N TYR A 383 4.79 -40.77 2.72
CA TYR A 383 4.25 -41.68 3.75
C TYR A 383 3.50 -40.92 4.84
N SER A 384 2.54 -41.59 5.46
CA SER A 384 1.70 -41.02 6.51
C SER A 384 1.01 -39.71 6.05
N THR A 385 0.50 -39.71 4.82
CA THR A 385 -0.36 -38.67 4.26
C THR A 385 -1.82 -39.16 4.21
N GLN A 386 -2.70 -38.39 3.59
CA GLN A 386 -4.11 -38.74 3.41
C GLN A 386 -4.46 -38.98 1.92
N PHE A 387 -3.47 -39.30 1.08
CA PHE A 387 -3.74 -39.69 -0.30
C PHE A 387 -4.74 -40.86 -0.35
N SER A 388 -5.56 -40.89 -1.38
CA SER A 388 -6.65 -41.87 -1.51
C SER A 388 -6.78 -42.34 -2.96
N GLY A 389 -7.56 -43.39 -3.13
CA GLY A 389 -7.73 -44.00 -4.45
C GLY A 389 -6.62 -45.00 -4.79
N GLU A 390 -6.51 -45.32 -6.06
CA GLU A 390 -5.51 -46.29 -6.53
C GLU A 390 -4.13 -45.66 -6.61
N VAL A 391 -3.10 -46.47 -6.30
CA VAL A 391 -1.72 -46.06 -6.55
C VAL A 391 -1.52 -46.00 -8.07
N PRO A 392 -1.10 -44.83 -8.61
CA PRO A 392 -1.00 -44.66 -10.05
C PRO A 392 0.09 -45.54 -10.66
N ASP A 393 -0.10 -45.93 -11.93
CA ASP A 393 0.81 -46.79 -12.67
C ASP A 393 1.51 -46.06 -13.83
N PHE A 394 2.33 -45.05 -13.48
CA PHE A 394 3.10 -44.20 -14.42
C PHE A 394 4.56 -43.98 -14.00
N TRP A 395 5.07 -44.76 -13.04
CA TRP A 395 6.36 -44.51 -12.40
C TRP A 395 7.56 -44.66 -13.34
N ASP A 396 7.45 -45.46 -14.39
CA ASP A 396 8.49 -45.64 -15.41
C ASP A 396 8.75 -44.39 -16.27
N GLN A 397 7.83 -43.43 -16.25
CA GLN A 397 8.05 -42.10 -16.86
C GLN A 397 9.08 -41.25 -16.07
N LEU A 398 9.35 -41.59 -14.81
CA LEU A 398 10.36 -40.95 -13.97
C LEU A 398 11.71 -41.68 -14.09
N ALA A 399 12.42 -41.40 -15.18
CA ALA A 399 13.65 -42.12 -15.56
C ALA A 399 14.79 -42.04 -14.52
N SER A 400 14.70 -41.12 -13.54
CA SER A 400 15.68 -40.95 -12.47
C SER A 400 15.26 -41.52 -11.12
N LEU A 401 14.08 -42.17 -11.03
CA LEU A 401 13.48 -42.59 -9.78
C LEU A 401 14.34 -43.62 -9.03
N GLU A 402 14.70 -43.35 -7.81
CA GLU A 402 15.51 -44.22 -6.93
C GLU A 402 14.73 -44.69 -5.69
N LEU A 403 13.76 -43.89 -5.20
CA LEU A 403 13.00 -44.16 -3.98
C LEU A 403 11.54 -43.79 -4.14
N VAL A 404 10.62 -44.68 -3.77
CA VAL A 404 9.20 -44.42 -3.56
C VAL A 404 8.82 -44.82 -2.14
N GLN A 405 8.27 -43.88 -1.38
CA GLN A 405 7.73 -44.09 -0.01
C GLN A 405 6.26 -43.69 0.06
N LEU A 406 5.39 -44.69 0.00
CA LEU A 406 3.92 -44.58 0.09
C LEU A 406 3.43 -45.62 1.12
N TYR A 407 3.81 -45.46 2.39
CA TYR A 407 3.43 -46.38 3.44
C TYR A 407 2.66 -45.62 4.54
N ASP A 408 1.94 -46.38 5.39
CA ASP A 408 1.07 -45.80 6.43
C ASP A 408 -0.01 -44.86 5.83
N ILE A 409 -0.63 -45.26 4.72
CA ILE A 409 -1.71 -44.50 4.05
C ILE A 409 -2.89 -45.48 3.80
N PRO A 410 -3.70 -45.77 4.81
CA PRO A 410 -4.76 -46.79 4.72
C PRO A 410 -5.85 -46.46 3.69
N THR A 411 -5.89 -45.28 3.17
CA THR A 411 -6.79 -44.82 2.11
C THR A 411 -6.30 -45.13 0.68
N LEU A 412 -5.03 -45.57 0.52
CA LEU A 412 -4.52 -46.05 -0.76
C LEU A 412 -4.99 -47.48 -1.03
N THR A 413 -5.47 -47.68 -2.24
CA THR A 413 -6.10 -48.94 -2.74
C THR A 413 -5.51 -49.32 -4.10
N GLY A 414 -6.16 -50.23 -4.79
CA GLY A 414 -5.71 -50.75 -6.09
C GLY A 414 -4.57 -51.76 -5.98
N GLY A 415 -3.92 -52.05 -7.07
CA GLY A 415 -2.80 -52.98 -7.14
C GLY A 415 -1.44 -52.32 -6.93
N LEU A 416 -0.41 -53.15 -6.80
CA LEU A 416 0.97 -52.66 -6.91
C LEU A 416 1.25 -52.20 -8.33
N PRO A 417 1.86 -51.01 -8.54
CA PRO A 417 2.08 -50.46 -9.87
C PRO A 417 3.09 -51.34 -10.68
N ALA A 418 2.66 -51.80 -11.85
CA ALA A 418 3.49 -52.61 -12.73
C ALA A 418 4.65 -51.79 -13.32
N SER A 419 4.45 -50.51 -13.56
CA SER A 419 5.45 -49.59 -14.09
C SER A 419 6.73 -49.48 -13.24
N LEU A 420 6.65 -49.73 -11.91
CA LEU A 420 7.84 -49.77 -11.06
C LEU A 420 8.87 -50.82 -11.52
N GLY A 421 8.43 -51.93 -12.10
CA GLY A 421 9.32 -52.93 -12.63
C GLY A 421 10.23 -52.44 -13.77
N ASN A 422 9.85 -51.37 -14.44
CA ASN A 422 10.59 -50.73 -15.52
C ASN A 422 11.55 -49.62 -15.07
N CYS A 423 11.50 -49.19 -13.79
CA CYS A 423 12.32 -48.10 -13.23
C CYS A 423 13.78 -48.58 -13.01
N GLN A 424 14.66 -48.37 -13.97
CA GLN A 424 16.02 -48.93 -14.00
C GLN A 424 17.00 -48.39 -12.96
N LYS A 425 16.66 -47.29 -12.27
CA LYS A 425 17.47 -46.71 -11.19
C LYS A 425 16.89 -46.95 -9.80
N LEU A 426 15.76 -47.61 -9.72
CA LEU A 426 15.04 -47.82 -8.45
C LEU A 426 15.88 -48.68 -7.49
N LYS A 427 15.91 -48.25 -6.24
CA LYS A 427 16.66 -48.88 -5.15
C LYS A 427 15.75 -49.30 -4.01
N ASN A 428 14.69 -48.55 -3.77
CA ASN A 428 13.84 -48.78 -2.61
C ASN A 428 12.35 -48.54 -2.95
N ILE A 429 11.53 -49.52 -2.57
CA ILE A 429 10.07 -49.46 -2.61
C ILE A 429 9.54 -49.69 -1.19
N TYR A 430 8.80 -48.73 -0.65
CA TYR A 430 8.10 -48.84 0.64
C TYR A 430 6.61 -48.50 0.45
N MET A 431 5.77 -49.53 0.42
CA MET A 431 4.30 -49.40 0.25
C MET A 431 3.55 -50.29 1.26
N TYR A 432 4.12 -50.48 2.46
CA TYR A 432 3.54 -51.30 3.52
C TYR A 432 2.45 -50.50 4.29
N ASN A 433 1.63 -51.28 5.04
CA ASN A 433 0.56 -50.73 5.89
C ASN A 433 -0.40 -49.81 5.12
N ASN A 434 -0.97 -50.35 4.03
CA ASN A 434 -1.98 -49.74 3.20
C ASN A 434 -3.15 -50.72 2.94
N ASN A 435 -4.04 -50.39 2.01
CA ASN A 435 -5.13 -51.25 1.57
C ASN A 435 -4.95 -51.77 0.12
N LEU A 436 -3.70 -51.98 -0.30
CA LEU A 436 -3.39 -52.48 -1.66
C LEU A 436 -3.84 -53.96 -1.82
N THR A 437 -4.34 -54.28 -3.02
CA THR A 437 -4.94 -55.57 -3.34
C THR A 437 -4.24 -56.23 -4.54
N GLY A 438 -4.68 -57.45 -4.92
CA GLY A 438 -4.11 -58.17 -6.06
C GLY A 438 -2.79 -58.84 -5.73
N ASN A 439 -2.00 -59.15 -6.76
CA ASN A 439 -0.73 -59.85 -6.64
C ASN A 439 0.45 -58.91 -6.94
N ILE A 440 1.66 -59.37 -6.73
CA ILE A 440 2.87 -58.71 -7.20
C ILE A 440 2.88 -58.77 -8.74
N PRO A 441 3.10 -57.64 -9.45
CA PRO A 441 3.18 -57.65 -10.92
C PRO A 441 4.36 -58.47 -11.44
N GLU A 442 4.16 -59.20 -12.53
CA GLU A 442 5.23 -59.96 -13.18
C GLU A 442 6.41 -59.07 -13.62
N SER A 443 6.12 -57.83 -14.03
CA SER A 443 7.13 -56.83 -14.41
C SER A 443 8.18 -56.56 -13.32
N TRP A 444 7.87 -56.84 -12.05
CA TRP A 444 8.83 -56.66 -10.96
C TRP A 444 10.01 -57.65 -11.02
N ALA A 445 9.91 -58.66 -11.83
CA ALA A 445 11.08 -59.49 -12.21
C ALA A 445 12.17 -58.66 -12.92
N ASN A 446 11.82 -57.52 -13.54
CA ASN A 446 12.75 -56.63 -14.25
C ASN A 446 13.33 -55.52 -13.36
N LEU A 447 13.00 -55.47 -12.07
CA LEU A 447 13.60 -54.51 -11.13
C LEU A 447 15.13 -54.57 -11.21
N PRO A 448 15.82 -53.42 -10.97
CA PRO A 448 17.30 -53.43 -11.05
C PRO A 448 17.95 -54.38 -10.06
N SER A 449 19.02 -55.07 -10.50
CA SER A 449 19.84 -55.90 -9.60
C SER A 449 20.52 -55.11 -8.46
N THR A 450 20.41 -53.79 -8.51
CA THR A 450 20.86 -52.85 -7.47
C THR A 450 19.79 -52.55 -6.41
N MET A 451 18.58 -53.14 -6.51
CA MET A 451 17.52 -52.99 -5.51
C MET A 451 18.01 -53.38 -4.11
N ILE A 452 17.64 -52.51 -3.15
CA ILE A 452 18.05 -52.68 -1.74
C ILE A 452 16.86 -53.19 -0.92
N ASN A 453 15.72 -52.51 -1.02
CA ASN A 453 14.54 -52.82 -0.22
C ASN A 453 13.26 -52.87 -1.04
N VAL A 454 12.46 -53.89 -0.78
CA VAL A 454 11.06 -54.00 -1.18
C VAL A 454 10.25 -54.31 0.10
N ARG A 455 9.37 -53.39 0.52
CA ARG A 455 8.54 -53.55 1.70
C ARG A 455 7.10 -53.28 1.33
N ILE A 456 6.29 -54.31 1.30
CA ILE A 456 4.89 -54.30 0.88
C ILE A 456 3.98 -55.10 1.86
N GLN A 457 4.52 -55.43 3.04
CA GLN A 457 3.76 -56.12 4.10
C GLN A 457 2.57 -55.32 4.58
N ASP A 458 1.68 -55.95 5.31
CA ASP A 458 0.52 -55.32 5.95
C ASP A 458 -0.43 -54.61 4.95
N ASN A 459 -0.60 -55.22 3.77
CA ASN A 459 -1.61 -54.87 2.75
C ASN A 459 -2.68 -55.96 2.64
N LYS A 460 -3.49 -55.92 1.60
CA LYS A 460 -4.50 -56.93 1.23
C LYS A 460 -4.08 -57.71 -0.02
N LEU A 461 -2.77 -57.87 -0.23
CA LEU A 461 -2.24 -58.60 -1.36
C LEU A 461 -2.51 -60.11 -1.21
N SER A 462 -2.74 -60.80 -2.33
CA SER A 462 -3.02 -62.22 -2.35
C SER A 462 -2.64 -62.83 -3.67
N GLY A 463 -2.36 -64.13 -3.65
CA GLY A 463 -1.97 -64.91 -4.83
C GLY A 463 -0.58 -65.53 -4.72
N VAL A 464 -0.15 -66.17 -5.79
CA VAL A 464 1.17 -66.78 -5.87
C VAL A 464 2.17 -65.76 -6.41
N VAL A 465 3.27 -65.52 -5.71
CA VAL A 465 4.31 -64.59 -6.15
C VAL A 465 4.86 -65.10 -7.51
N PRO A 466 4.95 -64.24 -8.55
CA PRO A 466 5.46 -64.68 -9.84
C PRO A 466 6.84 -65.28 -9.75
N ALA A 467 7.05 -66.42 -10.44
CA ALA A 467 8.31 -67.17 -10.44
C ALA A 467 9.52 -66.30 -10.82
N GLY A 468 9.33 -65.36 -11.80
CA GLY A 468 10.37 -64.42 -12.21
C GLY A 468 10.80 -63.46 -11.09
N VAL A 469 9.85 -63.06 -10.23
CA VAL A 469 10.13 -62.21 -9.04
C VAL A 469 10.85 -62.99 -7.96
N GLN A 470 10.48 -64.28 -7.74
CA GLN A 470 11.18 -65.17 -6.80
C GLN A 470 12.60 -65.46 -7.26
N ALA A 471 12.83 -65.53 -8.57
CA ALA A 471 14.16 -65.73 -9.18
C ALA A 471 15.02 -64.45 -9.21
N HIS A 472 14.49 -63.29 -8.80
CA HIS A 472 15.25 -62.03 -8.84
C HIS A 472 16.51 -62.09 -7.97
N PRO A 473 17.68 -61.58 -8.43
CA PRO A 473 18.97 -61.67 -7.69
C PRO A 473 18.94 -61.05 -6.30
N CYS A 474 18.04 -60.11 -6.06
CA CYS A 474 17.88 -59.43 -4.76
C CYS A 474 16.79 -60.05 -3.89
N TRP A 475 16.07 -61.11 -4.33
CA TRP A 475 14.92 -61.66 -3.60
C TRP A 475 15.23 -61.96 -2.12
N SER A 476 16.33 -62.66 -1.85
CA SER A 476 16.73 -62.95 -0.46
C SER A 476 17.11 -61.71 0.34
N LYS A 477 17.68 -60.70 -0.31
CA LYS A 477 18.04 -59.42 0.34
C LYS A 477 16.80 -58.65 0.79
N TRP A 478 15.67 -58.78 0.08
CA TRP A 478 14.41 -58.13 0.42
C TRP A 478 13.73 -58.74 1.65
N LYS A 479 14.26 -59.86 2.18
CA LYS A 479 13.74 -60.58 3.34
C LYS A 479 12.23 -60.88 3.20
N PRO A 480 11.82 -61.66 2.18
CA PRO A 480 10.42 -61.82 1.81
C PRO A 480 9.53 -62.30 2.95
N ALA A 481 10.01 -63.20 3.80
CA ALA A 481 9.28 -63.68 4.96
C ALA A 481 8.91 -62.57 5.98
N GLN A 482 9.64 -61.46 5.95
CA GLN A 482 9.42 -60.33 6.87
C GLN A 482 8.70 -59.15 6.20
N TYR A 483 8.99 -58.85 4.96
CA TYR A 483 8.58 -57.58 4.34
C TYR A 483 7.71 -57.71 3.07
N ILE A 484 7.48 -58.94 2.60
CA ILE A 484 6.70 -59.19 1.38
C ILE A 484 5.49 -60.09 1.67
N LEU A 485 5.73 -61.27 2.24
CA LEU A 485 4.70 -62.29 2.42
C LEU A 485 3.65 -61.96 3.50
N PRO A 486 4.01 -61.35 4.65
CA PRO A 486 3.01 -61.00 5.65
C PRO A 486 2.02 -59.96 5.12
N GLN A 487 0.73 -60.33 5.17
CA GLN A 487 -0.35 -59.47 4.73
C GLN A 487 -1.40 -59.34 5.86
N GLN A 488 -2.36 -58.44 5.69
CA GLN A 488 -3.48 -58.29 6.66
C GLN A 488 -4.26 -59.59 6.80
N LYS A 489 -4.96 -59.78 7.94
CA LYS A 489 -5.72 -60.97 8.21
C LYS A 489 -6.70 -61.33 7.08
N GLY A 490 -6.64 -62.53 6.58
CA GLY A 490 -7.49 -63.00 5.48
C GLY A 490 -6.90 -62.83 4.08
N TYR A 491 -5.73 -62.26 3.99
CA TYR A 491 -4.94 -62.07 2.74
C TYR A 491 -3.58 -62.78 2.87
N GLY A 492 -2.89 -62.95 1.78
CA GLY A 492 -1.55 -63.53 1.80
C GLY A 492 -0.99 -63.82 0.45
N LEU A 493 0.31 -63.68 0.35
CA LEU A 493 1.12 -64.08 -0.79
C LEU A 493 1.77 -65.40 -0.47
N THR A 494 1.75 -66.32 -1.45
CA THR A 494 2.37 -67.67 -1.35
C THR A 494 3.50 -67.78 -2.34
N LEU A 495 4.43 -68.71 -2.06
CA LEU A 495 5.48 -69.11 -3.00
C LEU A 495 5.03 -70.38 -3.72
N GLU A 496 5.52 -70.57 -4.95
CA GLU A 496 5.37 -71.85 -5.63
C GLU A 496 6.16 -72.92 -4.94
#